data_200f0697d110e8078b2325910e7d677c
#
_entry.id   200f0697d110e8078b2325910e7d677c
#
_cell.length_a   1.000
_cell.length_b   1.000
_cell.length_c   1.000
_cell.angle_alpha   90.00
_cell.angle_beta   90.00
_cell.angle_gamma   90.00
#
_symmetry.space_group_name_H-M   'P 1'
#
loop_
_entity.id
_entity.type
_entity.pdbx_description
1 polymer ?
#
loop_
_entity_poly.entity_id
_entity_poly.type
_entity_poly.pdbx_seq_one_letter_code
_entity_poly.pdbx_strand_id
1 'polypeptide(L)'
;MFELGTDGPSRILVAIDNSDTSLRAGAYAAGLARRQGSHIICLFVGEINPLVASMPAAAGAAVQMNHAIAEQIRAEITAQAPRLGLEVTFLERSGDPFTEIVRIADELRVDAVIVGASTSGGHRWMGSIASRLVKIARWPVTVVP
;
A
#
# COMPACT_ATOMS: atom_id res chain seq x y z
N MET A 1 -18.86 -0.78 -3.25
CA MET A 1 -19.98 0.13 -2.95
C MET A 1 -20.32 0.03 -1.47
N PHE A 2 -20.51 1.15 -0.82
CA PHE A 2 -20.94 1.14 0.57
C PHE A 2 -22.40 0.75 0.68
N GLU A 3 -22.71 -0.22 1.47
CA GLU A 3 -24.05 -0.47 1.93
C GLU A 3 -24.24 0.24 3.27
N LEU A 4 -25.22 1.11 3.34
CA LEU A 4 -25.57 1.78 4.59
C LEU A 4 -25.99 0.75 5.65
N GLY A 5 -25.39 0.80 6.83
CA GLY A 5 -25.72 -0.08 7.93
C GLY A 5 -24.90 -1.37 8.00
N THR A 6 -23.83 -1.48 7.22
CA THR A 6 -22.87 -2.57 7.34
C THR A 6 -21.70 -2.20 8.25
N ASP A 7 -20.86 -3.17 8.57
CA ASP A 7 -19.82 -3.06 9.59
C ASP A 7 -18.54 -2.35 9.12
N GLY A 8 -18.62 -1.54 8.07
CA GLY A 8 -17.48 -0.85 7.48
C GLY A 8 -16.79 -1.64 6.39
N PRO A 9 -15.57 -1.25 5.97
CA PRO A 9 -14.87 -1.90 4.87
C PRO A 9 -14.51 -3.35 5.22
N SER A 10 -14.86 -4.29 4.34
CA SER A 10 -14.47 -5.69 4.48
C SER A 10 -13.10 -5.98 3.89
N ARG A 11 -12.68 -5.23 2.89
CA ARG A 11 -11.35 -5.32 2.28
C ARG A 11 -10.69 -3.95 2.25
N ILE A 12 -9.48 -3.88 2.80
CA ILE A 12 -8.71 -2.64 2.86
C ILE A 12 -7.38 -2.87 2.13
N LEU A 13 -7.09 -2.03 1.14
CA LEU A 13 -5.77 -2.00 0.53
C LEU A 13 -4.91 -0.99 1.25
N VAL A 14 -3.71 -1.40 1.68
CA VAL A 14 -2.68 -0.48 2.17
C VAL A 14 -1.46 -0.59 1.27
N ALA A 15 -1.00 0.55 0.75
CA ALA A 15 0.20 0.62 -0.06
C ALA A 15 1.42 0.90 0.82
N ILE A 16 2.46 0.09 0.68
CA ILE A 16 3.69 0.18 1.47
C ILE A 16 4.89 0.27 0.54
N ASP A 17 5.77 1.23 0.79
CA ASP A 17 7.02 1.45 0.08
C ASP A 17 8.26 1.46 0.99
N ASN A 18 8.10 1.00 2.23
CA ASN A 18 9.11 1.01 3.29
C ASN A 18 9.47 2.39 3.84
N SER A 19 8.78 3.45 3.45
CA SER A 19 8.90 4.75 4.12
C SER A 19 8.25 4.72 5.49
N ASP A 20 8.67 5.62 6.38
CA ASP A 20 8.10 5.71 7.74
C ASP A 20 6.60 5.94 7.72
N THR A 21 6.11 6.81 6.82
CA THR A 21 4.69 7.09 6.69
C THR A 21 3.90 5.89 6.16
N SER A 22 4.47 5.11 5.24
CA SER A 22 3.83 3.90 4.74
C SER A 22 3.78 2.80 5.81
N LEU A 23 4.81 2.69 6.65
CA LEU A 23 4.81 1.76 7.78
C LEU A 23 3.78 2.15 8.83
N ARG A 24 3.61 3.45 9.09
CA ARG A 24 2.52 3.95 9.94
C ARG A 24 1.15 3.68 9.33
N ALA A 25 1.03 3.81 8.01
CA ALA A 25 -0.20 3.44 7.29
C ALA A 25 -0.52 1.96 7.47
N GLY A 26 0.47 1.09 7.39
CA GLY A 26 0.33 -0.33 7.68
C GLY A 26 -0.14 -0.61 9.11
N ALA A 27 0.46 0.05 10.10
CA ALA A 27 0.06 -0.08 11.49
C ALA A 27 -1.38 0.43 11.74
N TYR A 28 -1.75 1.55 11.12
CA TYR A 28 -3.11 2.08 11.18
C TYR A 28 -4.12 1.10 10.57
N ALA A 29 -3.82 0.58 9.38
CA ALA A 29 -4.65 -0.41 8.71
C ALA A 29 -4.83 -1.68 9.56
N ALA A 30 -3.76 -2.16 10.20
CA ALA A 30 -3.80 -3.32 11.07
C ALA A 30 -4.75 -3.10 12.27
N GLY A 31 -4.65 -1.95 12.94
CA GLY A 31 -5.53 -1.61 14.05
C GLY A 31 -7.00 -1.49 13.62
N LEU A 32 -7.25 -0.88 12.47
CA LEU A 32 -8.58 -0.75 11.91
C LEU A 32 -9.19 -2.10 11.56
N ALA A 33 -8.42 -2.95 10.87
CA ALA A 33 -8.84 -4.28 10.45
C ALA A 33 -9.15 -5.20 11.64
N ARG A 34 -8.37 -5.10 12.71
CA ARG A 34 -8.63 -5.88 13.94
C ARG A 34 -9.98 -5.54 14.56
N ARG A 35 -10.35 -4.25 14.55
CA ARG A 35 -11.63 -3.81 15.12
C ARG A 35 -12.82 -4.14 14.23
N GLN A 36 -12.63 -4.14 12.92
CA GLN A 36 -13.72 -4.31 11.96
C GLN A 36 -13.81 -5.73 11.36
N GLY A 37 -12.80 -6.57 11.60
CA GLY A 37 -12.72 -7.88 10.99
C GLY A 37 -12.42 -7.79 9.48
N SER A 38 -11.68 -6.77 9.05
CA SER A 38 -11.36 -6.55 7.64
C SER A 38 -10.18 -7.42 7.20
N HIS A 39 -10.22 -7.84 5.93
CA HIS A 39 -9.08 -8.43 5.24
C HIS A 39 -8.17 -7.32 4.73
N ILE A 40 -6.89 -7.38 5.01
CA ILE A 40 -5.89 -6.44 4.52
C ILE A 40 -5.23 -6.97 3.26
N ILE A 41 -5.18 -6.14 2.23
CA ILE A 41 -4.35 -6.35 1.06
C ILE A 41 -3.19 -5.38 1.16
N CYS A 42 -2.01 -5.90 1.48
CA CYS A 42 -0.79 -5.12 1.59
C CYS A 42 -0.08 -5.15 0.24
N LEU A 43 0.00 -4.02 -0.42
CA LEU A 43 0.60 -3.88 -1.74
C LEU A 43 1.93 -3.14 -1.66
N PHE A 44 3.00 -3.79 -2.09
CA PHE A 44 4.30 -3.19 -2.30
C PHE A 44 4.52 -3.02 -3.80
N VAL A 45 4.82 -1.79 -4.24
CA VAL A 45 5.14 -1.50 -5.64
C VAL A 45 6.59 -1.06 -5.73
N GLY A 46 7.41 -1.87 -6.39
CA GLY A 46 8.79 -1.55 -6.69
C GLY A 46 8.87 -0.54 -7.83
N GLU A 47 9.22 0.70 -7.49
CA GLU A 47 9.42 1.77 -8.45
C GLU A 47 10.91 1.88 -8.79
N ILE A 48 11.24 2.06 -10.07
CA ILE A 48 12.60 2.28 -10.54
C ILE A 48 12.65 3.63 -11.24
N ASN A 49 13.61 4.47 -10.81
CA ASN A 49 13.86 5.75 -11.46
C ASN A 49 14.13 5.52 -12.96
N PRO A 50 13.50 6.28 -13.87
CA PRO A 50 13.68 6.12 -15.33
C PRO A 50 15.13 6.21 -15.79
N LEU A 51 15.96 7.04 -15.15
CA LEU A 51 17.37 7.14 -15.46
C LEU A 51 18.11 5.84 -15.14
N VAL A 52 17.82 5.24 -13.98
CA VAL A 52 18.37 3.95 -13.56
C VAL A 52 17.87 2.84 -14.50
N ALA A 53 16.61 2.88 -14.89
CA ALA A 53 16.01 1.89 -15.80
C ALA A 53 16.70 1.87 -17.17
N SER A 54 17.30 2.99 -17.60
CA SER A 54 18.05 3.07 -18.87
C SER A 54 19.43 2.41 -18.81
N MET A 55 19.93 2.05 -17.62
CA MET A 55 21.23 1.42 -17.39
C MET A 55 21.03 -0.04 -16.95
N PRO A 56 21.26 -1.04 -17.82
CA PRO A 56 20.87 -2.43 -17.55
C PRO A 56 21.40 -3.01 -16.23
N ALA A 57 22.66 -2.79 -15.90
CA ALA A 57 23.24 -3.29 -14.66
C ALA A 57 22.63 -2.62 -13.41
N ALA A 58 22.43 -1.30 -13.45
CA ALA A 58 21.81 -0.55 -12.37
C ALA A 58 20.33 -0.90 -12.21
N ALA A 59 19.61 -1.09 -13.32
CA ALA A 59 18.23 -1.52 -13.31
C ALA A 59 18.06 -2.89 -12.66
N GLY A 60 18.92 -3.85 -13.01
CA GLY A 60 18.92 -5.18 -12.38
C GLY A 60 19.16 -5.13 -10.89
N ALA A 61 20.14 -4.32 -10.44
CA ALA A 61 20.42 -4.13 -9.01
C ALA A 61 19.23 -3.50 -8.27
N ALA A 62 18.56 -2.51 -8.90
CA ALA A 62 17.38 -1.86 -8.31
C ALA A 62 16.21 -2.84 -8.17
N VAL A 63 15.96 -3.69 -9.15
CA VAL A 63 14.92 -4.73 -9.08
C VAL A 63 15.21 -5.69 -7.94
N GLN A 64 16.46 -6.16 -7.81
CA GLN A 64 16.85 -7.05 -6.73
C GLN A 64 16.70 -6.41 -5.35
N MET A 65 17.05 -5.13 -5.22
CA MET A 65 16.90 -4.39 -3.97
C MET A 65 15.42 -4.24 -3.59
N ASN A 66 14.57 -3.89 -4.54
CA ASN A 66 13.12 -3.81 -4.31
C ASN A 66 12.54 -5.15 -3.88
N HIS A 67 12.96 -6.23 -4.53
CA HIS A 67 12.52 -7.58 -4.16
C HIS A 67 12.98 -7.96 -2.75
N ALA A 68 14.20 -7.64 -2.37
CA ALA A 68 14.72 -7.89 -1.03
C ALA A 68 13.92 -7.15 0.05
N ILE A 69 13.56 -5.88 -0.20
CA ILE A 69 12.71 -5.09 0.70
C ILE A 69 11.31 -5.74 0.80
N ALA A 70 10.73 -6.12 -0.32
CA ALA A 70 9.43 -6.78 -0.35
C ALA A 70 9.41 -8.08 0.46
N GLU A 71 10.44 -8.90 0.32
CA GLU A 71 10.56 -10.16 1.06
C GLU A 71 10.73 -9.93 2.57
N GLN A 72 11.45 -8.89 2.96
CA GLN A 72 11.57 -8.51 4.38
C GLN A 72 10.22 -8.12 4.95
N ILE A 73 9.46 -7.29 4.26
CA ILE A 73 8.11 -6.87 4.67
C ILE A 73 7.17 -8.09 4.73
N ARG A 74 7.22 -8.94 3.72
CA ARG A 74 6.44 -10.18 3.68
C ARG A 74 6.70 -11.06 4.90
N ALA A 75 7.97 -11.24 5.25
CA ALA A 75 8.36 -12.07 6.40
C ALA A 75 7.81 -11.50 7.71
N GLU A 76 7.89 -10.18 7.90
CA GLU A 76 7.36 -9.51 9.09
C GLU A 76 5.83 -9.66 9.19
N ILE A 77 5.12 -9.47 8.10
CA ILE A 77 3.66 -9.63 8.04
C ILE A 77 3.27 -11.08 8.35
N THR A 78 3.95 -12.05 7.73
CA THR A 78 3.69 -13.47 7.94
C THR A 78 3.89 -13.87 9.40
N ALA A 79 4.88 -13.28 10.09
CA ALA A 79 5.14 -13.55 11.50
C ALA A 79 4.11 -12.90 12.43
N GLN A 80 3.66 -11.68 12.11
CA GLN A 80 2.84 -10.87 13.02
C GLN A 80 1.33 -11.03 12.80
N ALA A 81 0.88 -11.19 11.57
CA ALA A 81 -0.55 -11.22 11.24
C ALA A 81 -1.34 -12.28 12.04
N PRO A 82 -0.88 -13.54 12.18
CA PRO A 82 -1.59 -14.53 12.97
C PRO A 82 -1.69 -14.17 14.46
N ARG A 83 -0.65 -13.54 15.00
CA ARG A 83 -0.62 -13.11 16.41
C ARG A 83 -1.62 -12.01 16.71
N LEU A 84 -1.92 -11.20 15.70
CA LEU A 84 -2.87 -10.08 15.79
C LEU A 84 -4.28 -10.48 15.35
N GLY A 85 -4.49 -11.73 14.93
CA GLY A 85 -5.77 -12.18 14.40
C GLY A 85 -6.13 -11.51 13.08
N LEU A 86 -5.13 -11.15 12.28
CA LEU A 86 -5.30 -10.47 11.01
C LEU A 86 -5.24 -11.45 9.85
N GLU A 87 -6.11 -11.25 8.88
CA GLU A 87 -6.03 -11.87 7.56
C GLU A 87 -5.37 -10.87 6.60
N VAL A 88 -4.19 -11.19 6.11
CA VAL A 88 -3.40 -10.32 5.24
C VAL A 88 -2.97 -11.07 4.00
N THR A 89 -3.22 -10.48 2.84
CA THR A 89 -2.63 -10.88 1.57
C THR A 89 -1.54 -9.88 1.21
N PHE A 90 -0.32 -10.35 1.02
CA PHE A 90 0.80 -9.51 0.58
C PHE A 90 1.00 -9.68 -0.91
N LEU A 91 1.07 -8.56 -1.64
CA LEU A 91 1.31 -8.53 -3.07
C LEU A 91 2.50 -7.63 -3.39
N GLU A 92 3.40 -8.15 -4.22
CA GLU A 92 4.51 -7.40 -4.79
C GLU A 92 4.22 -7.13 -6.27
N ARG A 93 4.38 -5.87 -6.68
CA ARG A 93 4.22 -5.44 -8.07
C ARG A 93 5.35 -4.51 -8.43
N SER A 94 5.61 -4.35 -9.71
CA SER A 94 6.60 -3.41 -10.25
C SER A 94 5.91 -2.44 -11.18
N GLY A 95 6.36 -1.18 -11.18
CA GLY A 95 5.85 -0.15 -12.07
C GLY A 95 5.46 1.13 -11.38
N ASP A 96 4.46 1.82 -11.93
CA ASP A 96 3.94 3.05 -11.36
C ASP A 96 3.02 2.76 -10.18
N PRO A 97 3.31 3.27 -8.98
CA PRO A 97 2.52 2.96 -7.79
C PRO A 97 1.04 3.29 -7.92
N PHE A 98 0.69 4.45 -8.47
CA PHE A 98 -0.71 4.83 -8.65
C PHE A 98 -1.46 3.83 -9.55
N THR A 99 -0.87 3.50 -10.69
CA THR A 99 -1.45 2.55 -11.65
C THR A 99 -1.68 1.17 -11.03
N GLU A 100 -0.69 0.68 -10.30
CA GLU A 100 -0.78 -0.63 -9.65
C GLU A 100 -1.80 -0.64 -8.49
N ILE A 101 -1.87 0.43 -7.71
CA ILE A 101 -2.88 0.57 -6.65
C ILE A 101 -4.28 0.51 -7.25
N VAL A 102 -4.55 1.30 -8.28
CA VAL A 102 -5.87 1.32 -8.94
C VAL A 102 -6.22 -0.06 -9.51
N ARG A 103 -5.27 -0.70 -10.19
CA ARG A 103 -5.48 -2.01 -10.79
C ARG A 103 -5.82 -3.07 -9.73
N ILE A 104 -5.03 -3.17 -8.69
CA ILE A 104 -5.25 -4.16 -7.62
C ILE A 104 -6.52 -3.86 -6.83
N ALA A 105 -6.79 -2.58 -6.55
CA ALA A 105 -8.01 -2.19 -5.85
C ALA A 105 -9.28 -2.57 -6.63
N ASP A 106 -9.26 -2.40 -7.95
CA ASP A 106 -10.37 -2.82 -8.83
C ASP A 106 -10.47 -4.34 -8.91
N GLU A 107 -9.35 -5.04 -9.18
CA GLU A 107 -9.32 -6.51 -9.31
C GLU A 107 -9.84 -7.20 -8.05
N LEU A 108 -9.40 -6.76 -6.89
CA LEU A 108 -9.74 -7.37 -5.61
C LEU A 108 -10.96 -6.75 -4.95
N ARG A 109 -11.57 -5.77 -5.59
CA ARG A 109 -12.80 -5.10 -5.13
C ARG A 109 -12.66 -4.62 -3.69
N VAL A 110 -11.63 -3.82 -3.43
CA VAL A 110 -11.43 -3.24 -2.10
C VAL A 110 -12.47 -2.16 -1.79
N ASP A 111 -12.74 -1.98 -0.52
CA ASP A 111 -13.72 -1.00 -0.03
C ASP A 111 -13.07 0.30 0.42
N ALA A 112 -11.76 0.28 0.68
CA ALA A 112 -11.02 1.45 1.14
C ALA A 112 -9.55 1.31 0.78
N VAL A 113 -8.86 2.45 0.62
CA VAL A 113 -7.44 2.53 0.34
C VAL A 113 -6.75 3.39 1.40
N ILE A 114 -5.65 2.90 1.94
CA ILE A 114 -4.84 3.61 2.95
C ILE A 114 -3.43 3.79 2.40
N VAL A 115 -2.93 5.02 2.44
CA VAL A 115 -1.59 5.37 2.00
C VAL A 115 -0.89 6.26 3.03
N GLY A 116 0.42 6.21 3.07
CA GLY A 116 1.22 7.15 3.84
C GLY A 116 1.29 8.51 3.16
N ALA A 117 1.45 9.57 3.94
CA ALA A 117 1.72 10.89 3.40
C ALA A 117 3.08 10.91 2.71
N SER A 118 3.22 11.72 1.65
CA SER A 118 4.52 11.91 1.02
C SER A 118 5.45 12.70 1.92
N THR A 119 6.71 12.24 2.02
CA THR A 119 7.77 12.92 2.75
C THR A 119 8.69 13.73 1.84
N SER A 120 8.46 13.66 0.52
CA SER A 120 9.26 14.39 -0.45
C SER A 120 9.03 15.91 -0.37
N GLY A 121 10.09 16.69 -0.40
CA GLY A 121 10.01 18.16 -0.52
C GLY A 121 9.82 18.94 0.78
N GLY A 122 10.02 18.34 1.95
CA GLY A 122 10.01 19.06 3.25
C GLY A 122 8.64 19.56 3.71
N HIS A 123 7.60 19.32 2.95
CA HIS A 123 6.22 19.62 3.32
C HIS A 123 5.43 18.35 3.47
N ARG A 124 4.74 18.19 4.60
CA ARG A 124 3.82 17.08 4.84
C ARG A 124 2.51 17.32 4.08
N TRP A 125 2.55 17.13 2.79
CA TRP A 125 1.37 17.25 1.97
C TRP A 125 0.84 15.87 1.59
N MET A 126 -0.43 15.83 1.28
CA MET A 126 -1.03 14.74 0.55
C MET A 126 -0.24 14.57 -0.74
N GLY A 127 0.56 13.50 -0.87
CA GLY A 127 1.43 13.26 -2.01
C GLY A 127 0.64 13.10 -3.32
N SER A 128 1.37 13.08 -4.45
CA SER A 128 0.76 12.95 -5.78
C SER A 128 -0.14 11.71 -5.90
N ILE A 129 0.24 10.59 -5.30
CA ILE A 129 -0.53 9.35 -5.32
C ILE A 129 -1.86 9.54 -4.57
N ALA A 130 -1.81 10.05 -3.34
CA ALA A 130 -3.00 10.28 -2.54
C ALA A 130 -3.95 11.28 -3.21
N SER A 131 -3.43 12.39 -3.75
CA SER A 131 -4.21 13.38 -4.48
C SER A 131 -4.91 12.80 -5.69
N ARG A 132 -4.22 11.97 -6.46
CA ARG A 132 -4.79 11.31 -7.64
C ARG A 132 -5.86 10.29 -7.26
N LEU A 133 -5.63 9.52 -6.20
CA LEU A 133 -6.62 8.56 -5.69
C LEU A 133 -7.91 9.25 -5.24
N VAL A 134 -7.79 10.37 -4.53
CA VAL A 134 -8.95 11.16 -4.12
C VAL A 134 -9.71 11.73 -5.32
N LYS A 135 -8.98 12.22 -6.33
CA LYS A 135 -9.59 12.81 -7.54
C LYS A 135 -10.39 11.82 -8.36
N ILE A 136 -9.97 10.57 -8.46
CA ILE A 136 -10.74 9.56 -9.20
C ILE A 136 -12.00 9.10 -8.45
N ALA A 137 -12.10 9.40 -7.16
CA ALA A 137 -13.31 9.24 -6.35
C ALA A 137 -13.95 7.83 -6.39
N ARG A 138 -13.13 6.79 -6.41
CA ARG A 138 -13.61 5.40 -6.44
C ARG A 138 -13.72 4.77 -5.07
N TRP A 139 -12.82 5.14 -4.17
CA TRP A 139 -12.73 4.57 -2.81
C TRP A 139 -12.57 5.68 -1.79
N PRO A 140 -13.01 5.46 -0.55
CA PRO A 140 -12.49 6.23 0.57
C PRO A 140 -10.98 6.08 0.64
N VAL A 141 -10.27 7.20 0.78
CA VAL A 141 -8.81 7.23 0.86
C VAL A 141 -8.41 7.83 2.19
N THR A 142 -7.63 7.09 2.97
CA THR A 142 -7.04 7.57 4.22
C THR A 142 -5.57 7.85 4.01
N VAL A 143 -5.13 9.04 4.37
CA VAL A 143 -3.73 9.46 4.30
C VAL A 143 -3.17 9.51 5.71
N VAL A 144 -2.14 8.71 5.99
CA VAL A 144 -1.52 8.62 7.30
C VAL A 144 -0.24 9.45 7.34
N PRO A 145 -0.14 10.47 8.23
CA PRO A 145 1.04 11.31 8.34
C PRO A 145 2.25 10.60 8.96
#